data_694551d1b35a47a270697b7a97209baa
#
_entry.id   694551d1b35a47a270697b7a97209baa
#
_cell.length_a   1.000
_cell.length_b   1.000
_cell.length_c   1.000
_cell.angle_alpha   90.00
_cell.angle_beta   90.00
_cell.angle_gamma   90.00
#
_symmetry.space_group_name_H-M   'P 1'
#
loop_
_entity.id
_entity.type
_entity.pdbx_description
1 polymer ?
#
loop_
_entity_poly.entity_id
_entity_poly.type
_entity_poly.pdbx_seq_one_letter_code
_entity_poly.pdbx_strand_id
1 'polypeptide(L)'
;ARLNKYLENRGLADTSQQKVYAFLGAGETDEVDAVGALSLAAREELDNLVFVVNCNLQRLDGPVRGNGKIIQELESLFRGAGWNVIKVVWGRAWDQLLAADRDGALVNLMNNTHDGDFQTYKAENGAFIRDHFFGPDPRTAKLVETWSDDQIWSLQRGGHDYRKMYAAYEAATKVKGQPTVILAKTIKGWTLGSHFEARNSTHQMKKLTVEDLKEFRDRLHIPIADSQLDEYLPPYYNPGPDNPAIQYMLDRRATLGGFLPSRRTTARPLPQPPDSTYEVVQRGSGKQPVATTMAFVRLLKDLIRDEGMGAHFVPIIPDEARTFGMDSLFPTLKIYSPHGQQYTSVDRELMLSYKESETGQILHEGINEAGSVASFTAVGTS
;
A
#
# COMPACT_ATOMS: atom_id res chain seq x y z
N ALA A 1 -4.86 -6.46 -5.87
CA ALA A 1 -5.99 -5.58 -6.21
C ALA A 1 -6.42 -5.82 -7.66
N ARG A 2 -5.53 -5.68 -8.64
CA ARG A 2 -5.81 -5.89 -10.07
C ARG A 2 -6.39 -7.27 -10.35
N LEU A 3 -5.75 -8.33 -9.85
CA LEU A 3 -6.23 -9.69 -10.05
C LEU A 3 -7.65 -9.91 -9.51
N ASN A 4 -8.00 -9.30 -8.38
CA ASN A 4 -9.37 -9.38 -7.87
C ASN A 4 -10.39 -8.83 -8.89
N LYS A 5 -10.14 -7.64 -9.45
CA LYS A 5 -11.01 -7.07 -10.49
C LYS A 5 -11.05 -7.93 -11.76
N TYR A 6 -9.92 -8.47 -12.16
CA TYR A 6 -9.82 -9.39 -13.30
C TYR A 6 -10.65 -10.66 -13.09
N LEU A 7 -10.56 -11.30 -11.94
CA LEU A 7 -11.33 -12.50 -11.61
C LEU A 7 -12.84 -12.21 -11.52
N GLU A 8 -13.20 -11.09 -10.91
CA GLU A 8 -14.58 -10.63 -10.79
C GLU A 8 -15.21 -10.35 -12.17
N ASN A 9 -14.56 -9.55 -12.99
CA ASN A 9 -15.05 -9.16 -14.31
C ASN A 9 -15.20 -10.36 -15.27
N ARG A 10 -14.39 -11.41 -15.07
CA ARG A 10 -14.50 -12.67 -15.79
C ARG A 10 -15.51 -13.66 -15.18
N GLY A 11 -16.12 -13.33 -14.04
CA GLY A 11 -17.06 -14.22 -13.36
C GLY A 11 -16.41 -15.47 -12.74
N LEU A 12 -15.08 -15.44 -12.48
CA LEU A 12 -14.34 -16.56 -11.93
C LEU A 12 -14.35 -16.59 -10.39
N ALA A 13 -14.48 -15.42 -9.74
CA ALA A 13 -14.59 -15.28 -8.30
C ALA A 13 -15.38 -14.02 -7.93
N ASP A 14 -16.12 -14.08 -6.82
CA ASP A 14 -16.71 -12.87 -6.21
C ASP A 14 -15.66 -12.22 -5.28
N THR A 15 -15.11 -11.12 -5.73
CA THR A 15 -14.13 -10.31 -4.99
C THR A 15 -14.62 -8.88 -4.73
N SER A 16 -15.90 -8.61 -4.98
CA SER A 16 -16.52 -7.27 -4.92
C SER A 16 -16.34 -6.55 -3.58
N GLN A 17 -16.25 -7.30 -2.47
CA GLN A 17 -16.09 -6.76 -1.13
C GLN A 17 -14.64 -6.81 -0.62
N GLN A 18 -13.70 -7.34 -1.42
CA GLN A 18 -12.32 -7.46 -1.00
C GLN A 18 -11.55 -6.16 -1.20
N LYS A 19 -10.80 -5.77 -0.17
CA LYS A 19 -9.86 -4.64 -0.22
C LYS A 19 -8.43 -5.14 -0.02
N VAL A 20 -7.51 -4.51 -0.71
CA VAL A 20 -6.08 -4.78 -0.60
C VAL A 20 -5.40 -3.57 0.03
N TYR A 21 -4.74 -3.79 1.15
CA TYR A 21 -3.97 -2.76 1.85
C TYR A 21 -2.48 -3.05 1.70
N ALA A 22 -1.72 -2.04 1.29
CA ALA A 22 -0.26 -2.08 1.29
C ALA A 22 0.27 -1.03 2.27
N PHE A 23 1.11 -1.48 3.22
CA PHE A 23 1.75 -0.62 4.21
C PHE A 23 3.19 -0.37 3.80
N LEU A 24 3.56 0.90 3.65
CA LEU A 24 4.86 1.35 3.15
C LEU A 24 5.46 2.38 4.10
N GLY A 25 6.77 2.40 4.24
CA GLY A 25 7.49 3.52 4.84
C GLY A 25 7.72 4.64 3.82
N ALA A 26 7.78 5.90 4.27
CA ALA A 26 8.10 7.02 3.39
C ALA A 26 9.48 6.87 2.73
N GLY A 27 10.45 6.23 3.41
CA GLY A 27 11.77 5.93 2.83
C GLY A 27 11.72 4.84 1.75
N GLU A 28 10.76 3.92 1.80
CA GLU A 28 10.59 2.88 0.78
C GLU A 28 10.14 3.44 -0.56
N THR A 29 9.58 4.64 -0.60
CA THR A 29 9.22 5.31 -1.86
C THR A 29 10.42 5.84 -2.64
N ASP A 30 11.64 5.73 -2.12
CA ASP A 30 12.88 5.92 -2.87
C ASP A 30 13.14 4.74 -3.85
N GLU A 31 12.55 3.58 -3.59
CA GLU A 31 12.62 2.42 -4.49
C GLU A 31 11.75 2.66 -5.73
N VAL A 32 12.35 2.48 -6.89
CA VAL A 32 11.67 2.69 -8.18
C VAL A 32 10.46 1.77 -8.32
N ASP A 33 10.58 0.54 -7.87
CA ASP A 33 9.48 -0.45 -7.94
C ASP A 33 8.29 -0.09 -7.06
N ALA A 34 8.51 0.60 -5.93
CA ALA A 34 7.43 1.04 -5.04
C ALA A 34 6.49 2.05 -5.71
N VAL A 35 6.98 2.82 -6.67
CA VAL A 35 6.23 3.90 -7.33
C VAL A 35 5.95 3.63 -8.82
N GLY A 36 6.58 2.63 -9.41
CA GLY A 36 6.55 2.36 -10.85
C GLY A 36 5.17 2.00 -11.41
N ALA A 37 4.30 1.38 -10.61
CA ALA A 37 2.98 0.92 -11.04
C ALA A 37 1.80 1.83 -10.63
N LEU A 38 2.06 3.02 -10.10
CA LEU A 38 1.00 3.91 -9.59
C LEU A 38 0.03 4.32 -10.69
N SER A 39 0.53 4.66 -11.89
CA SER A 39 -0.31 5.04 -13.02
C SER A 39 -1.17 3.89 -13.55
N LEU A 40 -0.66 2.65 -13.48
CA LEU A 40 -1.44 1.47 -13.86
C LEU A 40 -2.64 1.30 -12.92
N ALA A 41 -2.42 1.42 -11.61
CA ALA A 41 -3.48 1.29 -10.61
C ALA A 41 -4.59 2.33 -10.81
N ALA A 42 -4.21 3.57 -11.12
CA ALA A 42 -5.17 4.65 -11.41
C ALA A 42 -5.91 4.43 -12.73
N ARG A 43 -5.19 4.03 -13.80
CA ARG A 43 -5.79 3.78 -15.12
C ARG A 43 -6.79 2.63 -15.11
N GLU A 44 -6.55 1.62 -14.28
CA GLU A 44 -7.48 0.49 -14.08
C GLU A 44 -8.50 0.74 -12.97
N GLU A 45 -8.56 1.97 -12.42
CA GLU A 45 -9.53 2.40 -11.40
C GLU A 45 -9.62 1.43 -10.20
N LEU A 46 -8.45 1.01 -9.68
CA LEU A 46 -8.39 0.03 -8.60
C LEU A 46 -8.89 0.61 -7.27
N ASP A 47 -10.19 0.84 -7.15
CA ASP A 47 -10.83 1.37 -5.95
C ASP A 47 -10.84 0.38 -4.76
N ASN A 48 -10.36 -0.82 -5.00
CA ASN A 48 -10.10 -1.84 -3.98
C ASN A 48 -8.67 -1.82 -3.43
N LEU A 49 -7.83 -0.86 -3.87
CA LEU A 49 -6.45 -0.70 -3.41
C LEU A 49 -6.30 0.52 -2.50
N VAL A 50 -5.73 0.30 -1.32
CA VAL A 50 -5.40 1.35 -0.36
C VAL A 50 -3.93 1.23 0.04
N PHE A 51 -3.13 2.26 -0.25
CA PHE A 51 -1.79 2.39 0.31
C PHE A 51 -1.84 3.18 1.62
N VAL A 52 -1.08 2.74 2.60
CA VAL A 52 -0.87 3.45 3.87
C VAL A 52 0.61 3.72 4.01
N VAL A 53 1.02 4.96 3.81
CA VAL A 53 2.42 5.35 3.89
C VAL A 53 2.72 5.90 5.28
N ASN A 54 3.57 5.21 6.00
CA ASN A 54 4.08 5.63 7.31
C ASN A 54 5.16 6.72 7.12
N CYS A 55 4.76 7.98 7.23
CA CYS A 55 5.63 9.14 7.05
C CYS A 55 6.26 9.57 8.38
N ASN A 56 7.22 8.78 8.87
CA ASN A 56 7.98 9.13 10.06
C ASN A 56 9.13 10.12 9.80
N LEU A 57 9.32 10.53 8.54
CA LEU A 57 10.32 11.48 8.03
C LEU A 57 11.77 10.97 8.08
N GLN A 58 12.01 9.73 8.44
CA GLN A 58 13.35 9.18 8.65
C GLN A 58 13.60 7.90 7.86
N ARG A 59 14.84 7.78 7.34
CA ARG A 59 15.45 6.53 6.87
C ARG A 59 16.20 5.85 8.02
N LEU A 60 17.19 5.01 7.68
CA LEU A 60 18.04 4.34 8.66
C LEU A 60 19.04 5.31 9.30
N ASP A 61 19.67 6.17 8.49
CA ASP A 61 20.78 7.02 8.91
C ASP A 61 20.37 8.46 9.23
N GLY A 62 19.21 8.90 8.77
CA GLY A 62 18.78 10.29 8.92
C GLY A 62 17.41 10.56 8.29
N PRO A 63 17.08 11.83 7.99
CA PRO A 63 15.80 12.21 7.39
C PRO A 63 15.67 11.69 5.94
N VAL A 64 14.44 11.40 5.52
CA VAL A 64 14.13 11.05 4.12
C VAL A 64 14.42 12.24 3.21
N ARG A 65 13.93 13.42 3.60
CA ARG A 65 14.14 14.69 2.89
C ARG A 65 14.44 15.80 3.90
N GLY A 66 15.71 15.90 4.34
CA GLY A 66 16.09 16.85 5.39
C GLY A 66 15.70 18.30 5.07
N ASN A 67 16.10 18.80 3.91
CA ASN A 67 15.78 20.15 3.40
C ASN A 67 14.49 20.17 2.55
N GLY A 68 13.76 19.07 2.49
CA GLY A 68 12.53 18.92 1.72
C GLY A 68 11.33 18.62 2.60
N LYS A 69 10.25 18.15 1.94
CA LYS A 69 8.96 17.86 2.56
C LYS A 69 8.37 16.62 1.89
N ILE A 70 8.74 15.44 2.37
CA ILE A 70 8.40 14.15 1.73
C ILE A 70 6.89 13.95 1.60
N ILE A 71 6.07 14.37 2.57
CA ILE A 71 4.62 14.23 2.50
C ILE A 71 4.05 15.04 1.32
N GLN A 72 4.58 16.24 1.07
CA GLN A 72 4.13 17.07 -0.05
C GLN A 72 4.63 16.51 -1.39
N GLU A 73 5.84 15.96 -1.45
CA GLU A 73 6.35 15.26 -2.62
C GLU A 73 5.45 14.07 -2.96
N LEU A 74 5.16 13.22 -1.97
CA LEU A 74 4.28 12.05 -2.15
C LEU A 74 2.86 12.46 -2.52
N GLU A 75 2.29 13.50 -1.90
CA GLU A 75 1.00 14.01 -2.30
C GLU A 75 0.97 14.39 -3.78
N SER A 76 1.99 15.11 -4.24
CA SER A 76 2.09 15.53 -5.64
C SER A 76 2.26 14.34 -6.58
N LEU A 77 3.10 13.37 -6.21
CA LEU A 77 3.32 12.14 -6.97
C LEU A 77 2.02 11.34 -7.13
N PHE A 78 1.34 11.03 -6.03
CA PHE A 78 0.12 10.22 -6.06
C PHE A 78 -1.03 10.94 -6.77
N ARG A 79 -1.21 12.24 -6.52
CA ARG A 79 -2.23 13.03 -7.25
C ARG A 79 -1.93 13.10 -8.75
N GLY A 80 -0.67 13.32 -9.12
CA GLY A 80 -0.24 13.31 -10.52
C GLY A 80 -0.44 11.97 -11.22
N ALA A 81 -0.37 10.87 -10.47
CA ALA A 81 -0.68 9.53 -10.95
C ALA A 81 -2.19 9.18 -10.95
N GLY A 82 -3.07 10.09 -10.53
CA GLY A 82 -4.52 9.88 -10.55
C GLY A 82 -5.10 9.20 -9.29
N TRP A 83 -4.37 9.20 -8.17
CA TRP A 83 -4.82 8.63 -6.90
C TRP A 83 -5.62 9.63 -6.06
N ASN A 84 -6.58 9.13 -5.31
CA ASN A 84 -7.15 9.85 -4.17
C ASN A 84 -6.13 9.89 -3.03
N VAL A 85 -5.87 11.08 -2.47
CA VAL A 85 -4.87 11.28 -1.41
C VAL A 85 -5.53 11.80 -0.15
N ILE A 86 -5.37 11.07 0.94
CA ILE A 86 -5.80 11.46 2.29
C ILE A 86 -4.55 11.71 3.14
N LYS A 87 -4.40 12.92 3.67
CA LYS A 87 -3.28 13.26 4.56
C LYS A 87 -3.73 13.27 6.01
N VAL A 88 -3.05 12.51 6.87
CA VAL A 88 -3.28 12.48 8.32
C VAL A 88 -2.02 13.01 9.01
N VAL A 89 -1.86 14.34 8.98
CA VAL A 89 -0.62 15.02 9.38
C VAL A 89 -0.61 15.37 10.87
N TRP A 90 -1.69 15.96 11.35
CA TRP A 90 -1.79 16.47 12.71
C TRP A 90 -2.89 15.79 13.52
N GLY A 91 -2.59 15.47 14.77
CA GLY A 91 -3.56 14.92 15.72
C GLY A 91 -4.61 15.96 16.14
N ARG A 92 -5.71 15.51 16.73
CA ARG A 92 -6.86 16.37 17.10
C ARG A 92 -6.54 17.48 18.08
N ALA A 93 -5.45 17.37 18.86
CA ALA A 93 -5.02 18.47 19.75
C ALA A 93 -4.62 19.73 18.96
N TRP A 94 -4.22 19.59 17.69
CA TRP A 94 -3.96 20.71 16.80
C TRP A 94 -5.22 21.40 16.29
N ASP A 95 -6.39 20.75 16.35
CA ASP A 95 -7.61 21.26 15.72
C ASP A 95 -8.03 22.62 16.32
N GLN A 96 -7.82 22.81 17.61
CA GLN A 96 -8.10 24.11 18.27
C GLN A 96 -7.17 25.22 17.80
N LEU A 97 -5.89 24.92 17.55
CA LEU A 97 -4.92 25.90 17.03
C LEU A 97 -5.24 26.23 15.57
N LEU A 98 -5.55 25.21 14.76
CA LEU A 98 -5.95 25.39 13.37
C LEU A 98 -7.27 26.18 13.24
N ALA A 99 -8.22 25.97 14.15
CA ALA A 99 -9.47 26.73 14.19
C ALA A 99 -9.26 28.20 14.60
N ALA A 100 -8.23 28.47 15.40
CA ALA A 100 -7.84 29.84 15.82
C ALA A 100 -6.98 30.58 14.78
N ASP A 101 -6.38 29.86 13.82
CA ASP A 101 -5.51 30.39 12.75
C ASP A 101 -6.34 31.02 11.63
N ARG A 102 -6.93 32.18 11.90
CA ARG A 102 -7.88 32.83 10.97
C ARG A 102 -7.23 33.43 9.72
N ASP A 103 -5.97 33.81 9.81
CA ASP A 103 -5.20 34.40 8.72
C ASP A 103 -4.25 33.43 8.03
N GLY A 104 -4.26 32.15 8.44
CA GLY A 104 -3.46 31.08 7.86
C GLY A 104 -1.98 31.12 8.19
N ALA A 105 -1.56 31.90 9.19
CA ALA A 105 -0.16 32.01 9.57
C ALA A 105 0.44 30.67 10.04
N LEU A 106 -0.32 29.91 10.85
CA LEU A 106 0.09 28.60 11.32
C LEU A 106 0.14 27.57 10.19
N VAL A 107 -0.86 27.55 9.33
CA VAL A 107 -0.89 26.66 8.16
C VAL A 107 0.28 26.97 7.22
N ASN A 108 0.57 28.26 6.99
CA ASN A 108 1.71 28.67 6.18
C ASN A 108 3.04 28.26 6.82
N LEU A 109 3.20 28.43 8.13
CA LEU A 109 4.37 27.98 8.87
C LEU A 109 4.56 26.44 8.71
N MET A 110 3.50 25.66 8.95
CA MET A 110 3.54 24.20 8.78
C MET A 110 3.95 23.79 7.37
N ASN A 111 3.43 24.48 6.35
CA ASN A 111 3.72 24.18 4.95
C ASN A 111 5.16 24.54 4.53
N ASN A 112 5.79 25.49 5.21
CA ASN A 112 7.15 25.93 4.88
C ASN A 112 8.23 25.28 5.77
N THR A 113 7.87 24.65 6.88
CA THR A 113 8.81 23.95 7.77
C THR A 113 9.35 22.70 7.09
N HIS A 114 10.67 22.51 7.10
CA HIS A 114 11.33 21.35 6.54
C HIS A 114 11.17 20.10 7.42
N ASP A 115 11.33 18.92 6.82
CA ASP A 115 11.22 17.65 7.53
C ASP A 115 12.29 17.51 8.62
N GLY A 116 13.51 18.01 8.38
CA GLY A 116 14.58 18.03 9.36
C GLY A 116 14.24 18.86 10.60
N ASP A 117 13.58 20.02 10.43
CA ASP A 117 13.12 20.85 11.55
C ASP A 117 12.01 20.14 12.33
N PHE A 118 11.03 19.53 11.63
CA PHE A 118 9.99 18.75 12.30
C PHE A 118 10.54 17.56 13.10
N GLN A 119 11.63 16.96 12.65
CA GLN A 119 12.32 15.93 13.42
C GLN A 119 12.96 16.53 14.67
N THR A 120 13.68 17.64 14.54
CA THR A 120 14.33 18.35 15.65
C THR A 120 13.31 18.80 16.68
N TYR A 121 12.21 19.41 16.27
CA TYR A 121 11.15 19.85 17.20
C TYR A 121 10.59 18.69 18.04
N LYS A 122 10.51 17.49 17.49
CA LYS A 122 10.03 16.35 18.29
C LYS A 122 11.11 15.79 19.22
N ALA A 123 12.37 15.87 18.83
CA ALA A 123 13.51 15.42 19.65
C ALA A 123 13.86 16.40 20.79
N GLU A 124 13.43 17.66 20.69
CA GLU A 124 13.62 18.72 21.67
C GLU A 124 12.41 18.88 22.60
N ASN A 125 12.48 19.82 23.54
CA ASN A 125 11.41 20.08 24.50
C ASN A 125 10.40 21.13 24.00
N GLY A 126 9.34 21.38 24.81
CA GLY A 126 8.29 22.32 24.45
C GLY A 126 8.75 23.79 24.43
N ALA A 127 9.71 24.16 25.26
CA ALA A 127 10.29 25.51 25.21
C ALA A 127 11.01 25.76 23.88
N PHE A 128 11.79 24.80 23.41
CA PHE A 128 12.43 24.88 22.10
C PHE A 128 11.41 25.01 20.96
N ILE A 129 10.31 24.23 21.00
CA ILE A 129 9.23 24.31 20.00
C ILE A 129 8.57 25.70 20.07
N ARG A 130 8.30 26.21 21.25
CA ARG A 130 7.74 27.55 21.44
C ARG A 130 8.59 28.59 20.73
N ASP A 131 9.90 28.61 21.03
CA ASP A 131 10.81 29.65 20.56
C ASP A 131 11.11 29.52 19.04
N HIS A 132 11.32 28.30 18.55
CA HIS A 132 11.82 28.09 17.17
C HIS A 132 10.75 27.79 16.16
N PHE A 133 9.61 27.19 16.55
CA PHE A 133 8.50 26.94 15.64
C PHE A 133 7.46 28.05 15.72
N PHE A 134 6.88 28.32 16.90
CA PHE A 134 5.82 29.32 17.03
C PHE A 134 6.35 30.74 17.12
N GLY A 135 7.51 30.96 17.76
CA GLY A 135 8.05 32.28 18.14
C GLY A 135 8.45 33.20 16.99
N PRO A 136 8.96 32.72 15.85
CA PRO A 136 9.40 33.61 14.76
C PRO A 136 8.31 34.51 14.17
N ASP A 137 7.03 34.11 14.23
CA ASP A 137 5.90 34.92 13.81
C ASP A 137 5.02 35.27 15.01
N PRO A 138 4.81 36.56 15.32
CA PRO A 138 3.97 36.99 16.45
C PRO A 138 2.55 36.42 16.42
N ARG A 139 2.01 36.12 15.23
CA ARG A 139 0.66 35.53 15.06
C ARG A 139 0.63 34.11 15.54
N THR A 140 1.64 33.31 15.20
CA THR A 140 1.76 31.93 15.67
C THR A 140 2.16 31.85 17.15
N ALA A 141 3.04 32.74 17.63
CA ALA A 141 3.40 32.85 19.04
C ALA A 141 2.15 33.09 19.91
N LYS A 142 1.26 33.98 19.46
CA LYS A 142 0.02 34.29 20.17
C LYS A 142 -0.93 33.10 20.33
N LEU A 143 -0.94 32.16 19.36
CA LEU A 143 -1.80 30.96 19.43
C LEU A 143 -1.46 30.05 20.62
N VAL A 144 -0.22 30.09 21.09
CA VAL A 144 0.28 29.26 22.21
C VAL A 144 0.71 30.08 23.44
N GLU A 145 0.34 31.37 23.51
CA GLU A 145 0.73 32.26 24.57
C GLU A 145 0.36 31.75 25.97
N THR A 146 -0.81 31.13 26.08
CA THR A 146 -1.33 30.59 27.35
C THR A 146 -1.02 29.11 27.57
N TRP A 147 -0.33 28.48 26.65
CA TRP A 147 -0.02 27.05 26.73
C TRP A 147 1.27 26.83 27.53
N SER A 148 1.32 25.76 28.32
CA SER A 148 2.58 25.30 28.90
C SER A 148 3.48 24.63 27.84
N ASP A 149 4.76 24.52 28.13
CA ASP A 149 5.72 23.85 27.26
C ASP A 149 5.37 22.34 27.11
N ASP A 150 4.88 21.71 28.18
CA ASP A 150 4.40 20.32 28.14
C ASP A 150 3.19 20.16 27.22
N GLN A 151 2.26 21.10 27.21
CA GLN A 151 1.13 21.11 26.30
C GLN A 151 1.58 21.23 24.85
N ILE A 152 2.56 22.08 24.57
CA ILE A 152 3.14 22.23 23.22
C ILE A 152 3.86 20.95 22.79
N TRP A 153 4.68 20.37 23.69
CA TRP A 153 5.40 19.14 23.39
C TRP A 153 4.46 17.93 23.16
N SER A 154 3.32 17.92 23.86
CA SER A 154 2.32 16.84 23.75
C SER A 154 1.49 16.87 22.45
N LEU A 155 1.64 17.90 21.62
CA LEU A 155 0.95 17.98 20.32
C LEU A 155 1.35 16.82 19.40
N GLN A 156 0.43 15.90 19.17
CA GLN A 156 0.69 14.66 18.46
C GLN A 156 0.59 14.82 16.95
N ARG A 157 1.31 13.95 16.23
CA ARG A 157 1.16 13.77 14.80
C ARG A 157 -0.06 12.91 14.49
N GLY A 158 -0.68 13.15 13.32
CA GLY A 158 -1.96 12.55 12.95
C GLY A 158 -1.95 11.03 12.84
N GLY A 159 -0.83 10.44 12.40
CA GLY A 159 -0.70 8.99 12.29
C GLY A 159 -0.74 8.25 13.63
N HIS A 160 -0.58 8.97 14.75
CA HIS A 160 -0.75 8.44 16.11
C HIS A 160 -2.12 8.77 16.74
N ASP A 161 -2.98 9.49 16.01
CA ASP A 161 -4.36 9.75 16.45
C ASP A 161 -5.29 8.69 15.84
N TYR A 162 -5.61 7.69 16.64
CA TYR A 162 -6.44 6.56 16.19
C TYR A 162 -7.81 6.98 15.64
N ARG A 163 -8.40 8.09 16.12
CA ARG A 163 -9.69 8.58 15.61
C ARG A 163 -9.55 9.17 14.21
N LYS A 164 -8.49 9.96 13.97
CA LYS A 164 -8.20 10.51 12.64
C LYS A 164 -7.78 9.40 11.67
N MET A 165 -7.01 8.42 12.13
CA MET A 165 -6.66 7.26 11.32
C MET A 165 -7.89 6.42 10.97
N TYR A 166 -8.79 6.16 11.93
CA TYR A 166 -10.05 5.47 11.65
C TYR A 166 -10.88 6.20 10.59
N ALA A 167 -11.05 7.52 10.74
CA ALA A 167 -11.78 8.33 9.77
C ALA A 167 -11.13 8.29 8.36
N ALA A 168 -9.80 8.26 8.29
CA ALA A 168 -9.07 8.14 7.02
C ALA A 168 -9.31 6.77 6.36
N TYR A 169 -9.26 5.68 7.13
CA TYR A 169 -9.59 4.34 6.62
C TYR A 169 -11.06 4.26 6.16
N GLU A 170 -11.98 4.79 6.95
CA GLU A 170 -13.39 4.82 6.58
C GLU A 170 -13.61 5.61 5.27
N ALA A 171 -12.99 6.78 5.14
CA ALA A 171 -13.06 7.57 3.92
C ALA A 171 -12.45 6.82 2.72
N ALA A 172 -11.29 6.19 2.89
CA ALA A 172 -10.62 5.43 1.84
C ALA A 172 -11.47 4.27 1.31
N THR A 173 -12.21 3.58 2.20
CA THR A 173 -13.08 2.45 1.78
C THR A 173 -14.30 2.87 0.99
N LYS A 174 -14.71 4.14 1.06
CA LYS A 174 -15.86 4.70 0.35
C LYS A 174 -15.53 5.24 -1.04
N VAL A 175 -14.25 5.44 -1.34
CA VAL A 175 -13.81 5.94 -2.64
C VAL A 175 -14.12 4.93 -3.73
N LYS A 176 -14.60 5.41 -4.88
CA LYS A 176 -14.89 4.62 -6.08
C LYS A 176 -14.13 5.18 -7.28
N GLY A 177 -13.76 4.28 -8.19
CA GLY A 177 -13.09 4.62 -9.44
C GLY A 177 -11.63 5.11 -9.29
N GLN A 178 -11.06 5.08 -8.09
CA GLN A 178 -9.68 5.51 -7.84
C GLN A 178 -9.04 4.69 -6.72
N PRO A 179 -7.76 4.31 -6.85
CA PRO A 179 -6.98 3.84 -5.69
C PRO A 179 -6.75 4.98 -4.70
N THR A 180 -6.60 4.64 -3.42
CA THR A 180 -6.40 5.64 -2.36
C THR A 180 -5.07 5.45 -1.67
N VAL A 181 -4.38 6.56 -1.37
CA VAL A 181 -3.23 6.58 -0.46
C VAL A 181 -3.56 7.40 0.79
N ILE A 182 -3.21 6.85 1.96
CA ILE A 182 -3.22 7.56 3.24
C ILE A 182 -1.78 7.89 3.61
N LEU A 183 -1.45 9.18 3.63
CA LEU A 183 -0.15 9.68 4.07
C LEU A 183 -0.23 10.00 5.56
N ALA A 184 0.25 9.08 6.40
CA ALA A 184 0.15 9.17 7.85
C ALA A 184 1.46 9.70 8.46
N LYS A 185 1.47 10.93 8.96
CA LYS A 185 2.64 11.50 9.65
C LYS A 185 2.79 10.89 11.03
N THR A 186 3.94 10.27 11.28
CA THR A 186 4.26 9.56 12.52
C THR A 186 5.60 10.00 13.12
N ILE A 187 6.00 9.36 14.19
CA ILE A 187 7.29 9.55 14.85
C ILE A 187 7.98 8.19 14.91
N LYS A 188 9.24 8.13 14.46
CA LYS A 188 10.07 6.93 14.62
C LYS A 188 10.41 6.74 16.09
N GLY A 189 10.21 5.52 16.62
CA GLY A 189 10.40 5.23 18.04
C GLY A 189 9.30 5.78 18.95
N TRP A 190 8.12 6.08 18.43
CA TRP A 190 7.00 6.59 19.21
C TRP A 190 6.69 5.69 20.41
N THR A 191 6.43 6.30 21.57
CA THR A 191 6.22 5.69 22.90
C THR A 191 7.46 5.18 23.62
N LEU A 192 8.62 5.15 22.95
CA LEU A 192 9.87 4.68 23.59
C LEU A 192 10.57 5.74 24.46
N GLY A 193 10.05 6.94 24.53
CA GLY A 193 10.60 8.02 25.34
C GLY A 193 11.53 8.98 24.59
N SER A 194 11.93 10.05 25.28
CA SER A 194 12.70 11.16 24.70
C SER A 194 14.09 10.77 24.19
N HIS A 195 14.66 9.67 24.70
CA HIS A 195 15.96 9.15 24.25
C HIS A 195 15.89 8.49 22.87
N PHE A 196 14.69 8.08 22.44
CA PHE A 196 14.47 7.32 21.21
C PHE A 196 13.63 8.07 20.18
N GLU A 197 12.61 8.81 20.64
CA GLU A 197 11.66 9.42 19.71
C GLU A 197 12.35 10.42 18.78
N ALA A 198 12.17 10.23 17.47
CA ALA A 198 12.69 11.08 16.39
C ALA A 198 14.22 11.23 16.31
N ARG A 199 14.99 10.42 17.02
CA ARG A 199 16.45 10.46 16.95
C ARG A 199 16.97 9.74 15.69
N ASN A 200 18.06 10.22 15.08
CA ASN A 200 18.68 9.52 13.95
C ASN A 200 19.22 8.14 14.36
N SER A 201 19.68 8.01 15.61
CA SER A 201 20.16 6.75 16.17
C SER A 201 19.06 5.72 16.48
N THR A 202 17.78 6.09 16.45
CA THR A 202 16.65 5.22 16.87
C THR A 202 16.67 3.86 16.19
N HIS A 203 17.00 3.80 14.90
CA HIS A 203 17.03 2.54 14.16
C HIS A 203 18.13 1.59 14.65
N GLN A 204 19.22 2.11 15.18
CA GLN A 204 20.39 1.33 15.60
C GLN A 204 20.37 0.97 17.09
N MET A 205 19.47 1.58 17.87
CA MET A 205 19.36 1.33 19.30
C MET A 205 18.80 -0.06 19.56
N LYS A 206 19.54 -0.86 20.33
CA LYS A 206 19.25 -2.27 20.55
C LYS A 206 18.78 -2.59 21.96
N LYS A 207 18.94 -1.66 22.90
CA LYS A 207 18.63 -1.87 24.31
C LYS A 207 17.95 -0.64 24.89
N LEU A 208 16.97 -0.88 25.74
CA LEU A 208 16.32 0.09 26.60
C LEU A 208 16.90 -0.03 28.01
N THR A 209 17.03 1.08 28.71
CA THR A 209 17.31 1.05 30.16
C THR A 209 16.05 0.63 30.92
N VAL A 210 16.20 0.31 32.21
CA VAL A 210 15.04 -0.01 33.07
C VAL A 210 14.09 1.19 33.14
N GLU A 211 14.60 2.40 33.18
CA GLU A 211 13.84 3.64 33.19
C GLU A 211 13.06 3.83 31.90
N ASP A 212 13.67 3.56 30.74
CA ASP A 212 12.99 3.62 29.44
C ASP A 212 11.86 2.57 29.37
N LEU A 213 12.08 1.35 29.91
CA LEU A 213 11.06 0.31 29.99
C LEU A 213 9.89 0.71 30.89
N LYS A 214 10.15 1.38 32.01
CA LYS A 214 9.11 1.92 32.90
C LYS A 214 8.28 3.00 32.18
N GLU A 215 8.95 3.95 31.52
CA GLU A 215 8.27 5.00 30.75
C GLU A 215 7.39 4.38 29.64
N PHE A 216 7.92 3.44 28.87
CA PHE A 216 7.19 2.73 27.84
C PHE A 216 5.96 2.00 28.38
N ARG A 217 6.13 1.22 29.48
CA ARG A 217 5.05 0.53 30.17
C ARG A 217 3.95 1.48 30.63
N ASP A 218 4.32 2.58 31.26
CA ASP A 218 3.38 3.56 31.81
C ASP A 218 2.59 4.26 30.70
N ARG A 219 3.25 4.65 29.63
CA ARG A 219 2.59 5.26 28.46
C ARG A 219 1.58 4.33 27.78
N LEU A 220 1.83 3.04 27.80
CA LEU A 220 0.95 2.02 27.22
C LEU A 220 -0.01 1.39 28.23
N HIS A 221 0.05 1.82 29.53
CA HIS A 221 -0.77 1.28 30.61
C HIS A 221 -0.67 -0.24 30.73
N ILE A 222 0.56 -0.80 30.53
CA ILE A 222 0.80 -2.24 30.66
C ILE A 222 0.88 -2.61 32.14
N PRO A 223 0.09 -3.55 32.67
CA PRO A 223 0.02 -3.85 34.09
C PRO A 223 1.19 -4.76 34.55
N ILE A 224 2.42 -4.25 34.49
CA ILE A 224 3.64 -4.91 34.95
C ILE A 224 4.23 -4.08 36.09
N ALA A 225 4.53 -4.71 37.23
CA ALA A 225 5.12 -4.04 38.38
C ALA A 225 6.59 -3.63 38.13
N ASP A 226 7.05 -2.57 38.79
CA ASP A 226 8.44 -2.10 38.68
C ASP A 226 9.47 -3.18 38.98
N SER A 227 9.21 -4.02 40.00
CA SER A 227 10.09 -5.13 40.39
C SER A 227 10.28 -6.19 39.30
N GLN A 228 9.39 -6.24 38.32
CA GLN A 228 9.48 -7.18 37.19
C GLN A 228 10.29 -6.61 36.01
N LEU A 229 10.68 -5.32 36.09
CA LEU A 229 11.46 -4.63 35.07
C LEU A 229 12.93 -4.42 35.48
N ASP A 230 13.41 -5.12 36.51
CA ASP A 230 14.79 -5.02 36.99
C ASP A 230 15.80 -5.59 36.01
N GLU A 231 15.37 -6.47 35.12
CA GLU A 231 16.16 -7.05 34.05
C GLU A 231 15.86 -6.36 32.72
N TYR A 232 16.85 -6.25 31.85
CA TYR A 232 16.66 -5.60 30.55
C TYR A 232 15.77 -6.41 29.58
N LEU A 233 15.37 -7.63 29.92
CA LEU A 233 14.35 -8.42 29.23
C LEU A 233 13.04 -8.31 29.98
N PRO A 234 12.09 -7.48 29.50
CA PRO A 234 10.79 -7.36 30.14
C PRO A 234 10.02 -8.69 30.05
N PRO A 235 9.16 -9.00 31.04
CA PRO A 235 8.32 -10.19 30.98
C PRO A 235 7.34 -10.11 29.82
N TYR A 236 7.03 -11.26 29.23
CA TYR A 236 5.98 -11.35 28.22
C TYR A 236 4.61 -11.07 28.85
N TYR A 237 3.92 -10.06 28.34
CA TYR A 237 2.56 -9.74 28.77
C TYR A 237 1.53 -10.19 27.73
N ASN A 238 0.60 -11.02 28.17
CA ASN A 238 -0.57 -11.43 27.39
C ASN A 238 -1.83 -11.16 28.24
N PRO A 239 -2.75 -10.28 27.80
CA PRO A 239 -3.96 -9.97 28.54
C PRO A 239 -4.94 -11.15 28.70
N GLY A 240 -4.73 -12.22 27.93
CA GLY A 240 -5.59 -13.42 27.96
C GLY A 240 -6.87 -13.29 27.14
N PRO A 241 -7.52 -14.45 26.89
CA PRO A 241 -8.71 -14.49 26.03
C PRO A 241 -9.94 -13.83 26.67
N ASP A 242 -10.00 -13.73 28.01
CA ASP A 242 -11.13 -13.13 28.72
C ASP A 242 -11.07 -11.59 28.79
N ASN A 243 -10.00 -10.99 28.30
CA ASN A 243 -9.89 -9.54 28.24
C ASN A 243 -10.91 -8.96 27.24
N PRO A 244 -11.74 -7.98 27.62
CA PRO A 244 -12.79 -7.44 26.75
C PRO A 244 -12.29 -6.90 25.42
N ALA A 245 -11.08 -6.32 25.37
CA ALA A 245 -10.49 -5.82 24.12
C ALA A 245 -10.08 -6.98 23.20
N ILE A 246 -9.58 -8.07 23.77
CA ILE A 246 -9.25 -9.29 23.01
C ILE A 246 -10.52 -9.94 22.48
N GLN A 247 -11.56 -10.07 23.30
CA GLN A 247 -12.86 -10.60 22.86
C GLN A 247 -13.43 -9.76 21.71
N TYR A 248 -13.47 -8.45 21.86
CA TYR A 248 -13.91 -7.56 20.78
C TYR A 248 -13.13 -7.78 19.49
N MET A 249 -11.80 -7.86 19.57
CA MET A 249 -10.94 -8.11 18.41
C MET A 249 -11.25 -9.46 17.76
N LEU A 250 -11.41 -10.53 18.56
CA LEU A 250 -11.72 -11.88 18.08
C LEU A 250 -13.10 -11.94 17.41
N ASP A 251 -14.11 -11.31 17.99
CA ASP A 251 -15.46 -11.23 17.42
C ASP A 251 -15.47 -10.51 16.09
N ARG A 252 -14.76 -9.34 16.01
CA ARG A 252 -14.60 -8.62 14.75
C ARG A 252 -13.86 -9.48 13.72
N ARG A 253 -12.85 -10.20 14.12
CA ARG A 253 -12.09 -11.08 13.24
C ARG A 253 -12.95 -12.25 12.72
N ALA A 254 -13.79 -12.83 13.57
CA ALA A 254 -14.72 -13.88 13.20
C ALA A 254 -15.73 -13.42 12.14
N THR A 255 -16.28 -12.19 12.26
CA THR A 255 -17.19 -11.63 11.25
C THR A 255 -16.54 -11.40 9.89
N LEU A 256 -15.21 -11.32 9.83
CA LEU A 256 -14.42 -11.18 8.62
C LEU A 256 -13.90 -12.52 8.06
N GLY A 257 -14.40 -13.66 8.57
CA GLY A 257 -14.02 -14.99 8.11
C GLY A 257 -12.83 -15.61 8.82
N GLY A 258 -12.41 -15.08 9.98
CA GLY A 258 -11.34 -15.65 10.81
C GLY A 258 -9.98 -14.97 10.62
N PHE A 259 -8.93 -15.65 11.09
CA PHE A 259 -7.57 -15.09 11.07
C PHE A 259 -6.95 -15.05 9.67
N LEU A 260 -6.07 -14.09 9.44
CA LEU A 260 -5.23 -13.99 8.26
C LEU A 260 -3.74 -14.10 8.65
N PRO A 261 -2.91 -14.77 7.83
CA PRO A 261 -3.29 -15.59 6.67
C PRO A 261 -3.97 -16.89 7.10
N SER A 262 -5.01 -17.31 6.39
CA SER A 262 -5.54 -18.67 6.51
C SER A 262 -5.01 -19.49 5.32
N ARG A 263 -4.24 -20.53 5.62
CA ARG A 263 -3.71 -21.42 4.60
C ARG A 263 -4.74 -22.50 4.28
N ARG A 264 -5.23 -22.52 3.07
CA ARG A 264 -6.03 -23.63 2.55
C ARG A 264 -5.10 -24.58 1.84
N THR A 265 -5.08 -25.84 2.29
CA THR A 265 -4.23 -26.90 1.70
C THR A 265 -4.98 -27.77 0.72
N THR A 266 -6.30 -27.61 0.62
CA THR A 266 -7.14 -28.34 -0.33
C THR A 266 -7.36 -27.51 -1.58
N ALA A 267 -6.63 -27.81 -2.64
CA ALA A 267 -6.91 -27.31 -3.98
C ALA A 267 -7.94 -28.21 -4.68
N ARG A 268 -8.83 -27.63 -5.46
CA ARG A 268 -9.64 -28.43 -6.38
C ARG A 268 -8.73 -28.93 -7.51
N PRO A 269 -8.67 -30.25 -7.76
CA PRO A 269 -7.89 -30.74 -8.89
C PRO A 269 -8.47 -30.18 -10.18
N LEU A 270 -7.60 -29.65 -11.03
CA LEU A 270 -8.00 -29.26 -12.38
C LEU A 270 -8.11 -30.52 -13.26
N PRO A 271 -9.14 -30.60 -14.12
CA PRO A 271 -9.24 -31.71 -15.08
C PRO A 271 -8.04 -31.70 -16.03
N GLN A 272 -7.50 -32.85 -16.31
CA GLN A 272 -6.39 -32.98 -17.27
C GLN A 272 -6.95 -32.85 -18.69
N PRO A 273 -6.34 -32.05 -19.58
CA PRO A 273 -6.71 -32.02 -20.98
C PRO A 273 -6.49 -33.41 -21.63
N PRO A 274 -7.29 -33.80 -22.62
CA PRO A 274 -7.10 -35.06 -23.33
C PRO A 274 -5.79 -35.06 -24.13
N ASP A 275 -5.23 -36.24 -24.38
CA ASP A 275 -3.97 -36.40 -25.12
C ASP A 275 -3.99 -35.74 -26.49
N SER A 276 -5.15 -35.66 -27.13
CA SER A 276 -5.35 -34.99 -28.41
C SER A 276 -4.97 -33.50 -28.38
N THR A 277 -5.05 -32.84 -27.23
CA THR A 277 -4.63 -31.43 -27.05
C THR A 277 -3.14 -31.25 -27.34
N TYR A 278 -2.32 -32.26 -27.06
CA TYR A 278 -0.88 -32.22 -27.22
C TYR A 278 -0.38 -32.67 -28.60
N GLU A 279 -1.27 -33.21 -29.47
CA GLU A 279 -0.89 -33.69 -30.78
C GLU A 279 -0.19 -32.66 -31.65
N VAL A 280 -0.55 -31.39 -31.53
CA VAL A 280 0.04 -30.28 -32.29
C VAL A 280 1.56 -30.17 -32.11
N VAL A 281 2.09 -30.54 -30.94
CA VAL A 281 3.53 -30.56 -30.66
C VAL A 281 4.13 -31.96 -30.83
N GLN A 282 3.36 -33.01 -30.56
CA GLN A 282 3.82 -34.41 -30.73
C GLN A 282 4.10 -34.77 -32.21
N ARG A 283 3.34 -34.20 -33.14
CA ARG A 283 3.55 -34.40 -34.60
C ARG A 283 4.82 -33.73 -35.12
N GLY A 284 5.39 -32.81 -34.36
CA GLY A 284 6.54 -31.99 -34.75
C GLY A 284 6.24 -31.06 -35.93
N SER A 285 7.26 -30.40 -36.45
CA SER A 285 7.17 -29.41 -37.53
C SER A 285 7.57 -29.96 -38.89
N GLY A 286 7.94 -31.24 -38.96
CA GLY A 286 8.40 -31.88 -40.21
C GLY A 286 9.72 -31.25 -40.71
N LYS A 287 9.74 -30.79 -41.96
CA LYS A 287 10.92 -30.16 -42.59
C LYS A 287 11.00 -28.65 -42.34
N GLN A 288 9.98 -28.04 -41.75
CA GLN A 288 9.96 -26.59 -41.51
C GLN A 288 10.50 -26.27 -40.12
N PRO A 289 11.55 -25.46 -40.02
CA PRO A 289 12.01 -24.98 -38.71
C PRO A 289 10.93 -24.08 -38.07
N VAL A 290 10.67 -24.29 -36.79
CA VAL A 290 9.71 -23.51 -36.01
C VAL A 290 10.40 -23.06 -34.71
N ALA A 291 10.28 -21.78 -34.38
CA ALA A 291 10.75 -21.27 -33.10
C ALA A 291 9.96 -21.92 -31.94
N THR A 292 10.64 -22.24 -30.86
CA THR A 292 10.05 -22.87 -29.66
C THR A 292 8.84 -22.11 -29.13
N THR A 293 8.94 -20.77 -29.08
CA THR A 293 7.83 -19.90 -28.64
C THR A 293 6.59 -20.06 -29.55
N MET A 294 6.80 -20.14 -30.87
CA MET A 294 5.70 -20.35 -31.82
C MET A 294 5.07 -21.73 -31.66
N ALA A 295 5.85 -22.78 -31.38
CA ALA A 295 5.33 -24.11 -31.08
C ALA A 295 4.52 -24.09 -29.78
N PHE A 296 5.02 -23.41 -28.74
CA PHE A 296 4.29 -23.22 -27.48
C PHE A 296 2.96 -22.48 -27.70
N VAL A 297 2.95 -21.39 -28.47
CA VAL A 297 1.71 -20.63 -28.74
C VAL A 297 0.66 -21.48 -29.45
N ARG A 298 1.08 -22.43 -30.34
CA ARG A 298 0.15 -23.39 -30.96
C ARG A 298 -0.46 -24.31 -29.92
N LEU A 299 0.35 -24.89 -29.04
CA LEU A 299 -0.13 -25.70 -27.93
C LEU A 299 -1.05 -24.89 -26.98
N LEU A 300 -0.66 -23.66 -26.63
CA LEU A 300 -1.44 -22.78 -25.77
C LEU A 300 -2.86 -22.54 -26.35
N LYS A 301 -3.00 -22.39 -27.67
CA LYS A 301 -4.31 -22.25 -28.31
C LYS A 301 -5.22 -23.45 -28.08
N ASP A 302 -4.66 -24.65 -28.12
CA ASP A 302 -5.45 -25.88 -27.94
C ASP A 302 -5.76 -26.08 -26.44
N LEU A 303 -4.83 -25.79 -25.55
CA LEU A 303 -5.06 -25.80 -24.11
C LEU A 303 -6.15 -24.79 -23.65
N ILE A 304 -6.16 -23.61 -24.24
CA ILE A 304 -7.16 -22.56 -23.90
C ILE A 304 -8.57 -22.95 -24.40
N ARG A 305 -8.66 -23.77 -25.44
CA ARG A 305 -9.96 -24.29 -25.94
C ARG A 305 -10.52 -25.41 -25.08
N ASP A 306 -9.72 -26.01 -24.22
CA ASP A 306 -10.19 -27.06 -23.32
C ASP A 306 -11.23 -26.52 -22.36
N GLU A 307 -12.39 -27.18 -22.28
CA GLU A 307 -13.53 -26.72 -21.46
C GLU A 307 -13.21 -26.76 -19.95
N GLY A 308 -12.33 -27.67 -19.53
CA GLY A 308 -11.98 -27.82 -18.11
C GLY A 308 -10.88 -26.90 -17.64
N MET A 309 -9.87 -26.70 -18.47
CA MET A 309 -8.67 -25.91 -18.09
C MET A 309 -8.56 -24.54 -18.76
N GLY A 310 -9.18 -24.33 -19.88
CA GLY A 310 -8.96 -23.17 -20.72
C GLY A 310 -9.14 -21.83 -20.01
N ALA A 311 -10.14 -21.74 -19.13
CA ALA A 311 -10.42 -20.53 -18.35
C ALA A 311 -9.33 -20.19 -17.31
N HIS A 312 -8.52 -21.17 -16.90
CA HIS A 312 -7.46 -21.01 -15.89
C HIS A 312 -6.12 -20.55 -16.49
N PHE A 313 -5.96 -20.58 -17.81
CA PHE A 313 -4.76 -20.02 -18.44
C PHE A 313 -4.85 -18.49 -18.50
N VAL A 314 -3.83 -17.81 -18.00
CA VAL A 314 -3.72 -16.35 -18.02
C VAL A 314 -2.46 -15.96 -18.79
N PRO A 315 -2.54 -15.67 -20.09
CA PRO A 315 -1.40 -15.11 -20.81
C PRO A 315 -1.09 -13.71 -20.29
N ILE A 316 0.19 -13.45 -20.00
CA ILE A 316 0.69 -12.17 -19.53
C ILE A 316 1.71 -11.67 -20.53
N ILE A 317 1.51 -10.50 -21.09
CA ILE A 317 2.34 -9.95 -22.18
C ILE A 317 2.91 -8.58 -21.84
N PRO A 318 4.23 -8.36 -22.01
CA PRO A 318 4.88 -7.07 -21.89
C PRO A 318 4.98 -6.35 -23.26
N ASP A 319 3.86 -6.27 -24.00
CA ASP A 319 3.76 -5.60 -25.32
C ASP A 319 4.48 -6.31 -26.50
N GLU A 320 4.80 -7.59 -26.38
CA GLU A 320 5.56 -8.33 -27.42
C GLU A 320 4.76 -9.47 -28.10
N ALA A 321 3.44 -9.48 -27.92
CA ALA A 321 2.60 -10.57 -28.41
C ALA A 321 2.74 -10.83 -29.93
N ARG A 322 2.84 -9.79 -30.76
CA ARG A 322 3.00 -9.93 -32.20
C ARG A 322 4.35 -10.53 -32.57
N THR A 323 5.40 -10.16 -31.89
CA THR A 323 6.76 -10.69 -32.09
C THR A 323 6.81 -12.20 -31.91
N PHE A 324 6.03 -12.73 -30.96
CA PHE A 324 6.02 -14.15 -30.59
C PHE A 324 4.79 -14.92 -31.12
N GLY A 325 3.97 -14.31 -32.00
CA GLY A 325 2.80 -14.95 -32.62
C GLY A 325 1.60 -15.13 -31.70
N MET A 326 1.61 -14.46 -30.53
CA MET A 326 0.49 -14.48 -29.57
C MET A 326 -0.67 -13.56 -30.00
N ASP A 327 -0.47 -12.64 -30.95
CA ASP A 327 -1.52 -11.81 -31.56
C ASP A 327 -2.66 -12.65 -32.14
N SER A 328 -2.38 -13.89 -32.52
CA SER A 328 -3.39 -14.86 -32.94
C SER A 328 -4.40 -15.22 -31.84
N LEU A 329 -4.14 -14.85 -30.58
CA LEU A 329 -5.05 -15.03 -29.45
C LEU A 329 -5.98 -13.82 -29.23
N PHE A 330 -5.66 -12.64 -29.78
CA PHE A 330 -6.43 -11.41 -29.55
C PHE A 330 -7.92 -11.54 -29.94
N PRO A 331 -8.29 -12.10 -31.09
CA PRO A 331 -9.71 -12.16 -31.44
C PRO A 331 -10.57 -13.02 -30.51
N THR A 332 -9.98 -14.07 -29.94
CA THR A 332 -10.69 -15.04 -29.09
C THR A 332 -10.61 -14.71 -27.62
N LEU A 333 -9.41 -14.50 -27.12
CA LEU A 333 -9.18 -14.27 -25.70
C LEU A 333 -9.39 -12.82 -25.29
N LYS A 334 -9.11 -11.90 -26.18
CA LYS A 334 -9.12 -10.46 -25.96
C LYS A 334 -8.18 -10.02 -24.82
N ILE A 335 -7.71 -8.80 -24.89
CA ILE A 335 -6.94 -8.18 -23.82
C ILE A 335 -7.90 -7.70 -22.74
N TYR A 336 -7.57 -7.96 -21.48
CA TYR A 336 -8.33 -7.46 -20.35
C TYR A 336 -8.24 -5.95 -20.28
N SER A 337 -9.39 -5.31 -20.23
CA SER A 337 -9.53 -3.88 -19.93
C SER A 337 -10.78 -3.70 -19.06
N PRO A 338 -10.67 -3.10 -17.85
CA PRO A 338 -11.80 -2.98 -16.92
C PRO A 338 -12.98 -2.17 -17.49
N HIS A 339 -12.75 -1.40 -18.56
CA HIS A 339 -13.77 -0.56 -19.23
C HIS A 339 -14.14 -1.06 -20.61
N GLY A 340 -13.66 -2.23 -21.02
CA GLY A 340 -13.78 -2.72 -22.40
C GLY A 340 -13.04 -1.81 -23.38
N GLN A 341 -13.40 -1.91 -24.65
CA GLN A 341 -12.79 -1.11 -25.72
C GLN A 341 -13.62 0.13 -26.04
N GLN A 342 -13.14 1.29 -25.62
CA GLN A 342 -13.80 2.60 -25.75
C GLN A 342 -13.52 3.31 -27.10
N TYR A 343 -12.76 2.67 -28.00
CA TYR A 343 -12.35 3.24 -29.29
C TYR A 343 -12.53 2.24 -30.42
N THR A 344 -12.49 2.73 -31.65
CA THR A 344 -12.49 1.88 -32.84
C THR A 344 -11.06 1.53 -33.21
N SER A 345 -10.70 0.25 -33.17
CA SER A 345 -9.35 -0.22 -33.54
C SER A 345 -9.06 0.08 -35.01
N VAL A 346 -7.84 0.54 -35.29
CA VAL A 346 -7.36 0.83 -36.65
C VAL A 346 -7.30 -0.44 -37.51
N ASP A 347 -7.03 -1.57 -36.88
CA ASP A 347 -6.89 -2.89 -37.51
C ASP A 347 -8.16 -3.76 -37.43
N ARG A 348 -9.31 -3.16 -37.12
CA ARG A 348 -10.59 -3.85 -36.87
C ARG A 348 -11.03 -4.82 -37.99
N GLU A 349 -10.61 -4.58 -39.18
CA GLU A 349 -10.94 -5.42 -40.34
C GLU A 349 -9.92 -6.55 -40.57
N LEU A 350 -8.81 -6.53 -39.84
CA LEU A 350 -7.83 -7.61 -39.90
C LEU A 350 -8.28 -8.82 -39.08
N MET A 351 -7.95 -10.00 -39.56
CA MET A 351 -8.27 -11.26 -38.89
C MET A 351 -7.65 -11.33 -37.50
N LEU A 352 -6.46 -10.75 -37.31
CA LEU A 352 -5.72 -10.72 -36.04
C LEU A 352 -5.77 -9.32 -35.40
N SER A 353 -6.95 -8.69 -35.41
CA SER A 353 -7.15 -7.37 -34.87
C SER A 353 -6.97 -7.33 -33.34
N TYR A 354 -6.39 -6.24 -32.87
CA TYR A 354 -6.29 -5.93 -31.44
C TYR A 354 -7.69 -5.71 -30.87
N LYS A 355 -8.02 -6.42 -29.79
CA LYS A 355 -9.34 -6.33 -29.13
C LYS A 355 -9.19 -6.31 -27.62
N GLU A 356 -9.90 -5.41 -26.98
CA GLU A 356 -10.02 -5.29 -25.53
C GLU A 356 -11.43 -5.68 -25.07
N SER A 357 -11.53 -6.16 -23.82
CA SER A 357 -12.82 -6.52 -23.21
C SER A 357 -12.70 -6.56 -21.70
N GLU A 358 -13.79 -6.24 -21.00
CA GLU A 358 -13.91 -6.43 -19.55
C GLU A 358 -13.70 -7.89 -19.13
N THR A 359 -14.08 -8.83 -20.01
CA THR A 359 -13.90 -10.28 -19.80
C THR A 359 -12.66 -10.82 -20.51
N GLY A 360 -11.77 -9.96 -20.98
CA GLY A 360 -10.53 -10.37 -21.65
C GLY A 360 -9.67 -11.27 -20.76
N GLN A 361 -9.02 -12.25 -21.39
CA GLN A 361 -8.22 -13.25 -20.67
C GLN A 361 -6.74 -12.90 -20.62
N ILE A 362 -6.25 -12.08 -21.54
CA ILE A 362 -4.85 -11.68 -21.65
C ILE A 362 -4.61 -10.47 -20.74
N LEU A 363 -3.64 -10.56 -19.82
CA LEU A 363 -3.13 -9.41 -19.09
C LEU A 363 -2.03 -8.73 -19.89
N HIS A 364 -2.23 -7.45 -20.22
CA HIS A 364 -1.26 -6.62 -20.91
C HIS A 364 -0.63 -5.63 -19.92
N GLU A 365 0.67 -5.80 -19.66
CA GLU A 365 1.40 -5.00 -18.68
C GLU A 365 2.00 -3.71 -19.27
N GLY A 366 2.15 -3.65 -20.59
CA GLY A 366 3.02 -2.69 -21.24
C GLY A 366 4.49 -3.13 -21.13
N ILE A 367 5.43 -2.31 -21.58
CA ILE A 367 6.88 -2.61 -21.56
C ILE A 367 7.36 -2.56 -20.10
N ASN A 368 7.07 -3.62 -19.35
CA ASN A 368 7.34 -3.73 -17.92
C ASN A 368 7.47 -5.21 -17.52
N GLU A 369 8.66 -5.75 -17.61
CA GLU A 369 8.95 -7.14 -17.25
C GLU A 369 8.77 -7.39 -15.75
N ALA A 370 9.17 -6.44 -14.88
CA ALA A 370 8.97 -6.55 -13.45
C ALA A 370 7.48 -6.65 -13.09
N GLY A 371 6.63 -5.84 -13.73
CA GLY A 371 5.17 -5.91 -13.60
C GLY A 371 4.60 -7.24 -14.10
N SER A 372 5.13 -7.74 -15.22
CA SER A 372 4.73 -9.05 -15.78
C SER A 372 5.05 -10.19 -14.81
N VAL A 373 6.23 -10.19 -14.18
CA VAL A 373 6.60 -11.18 -13.16
C VAL A 373 5.74 -11.05 -11.91
N ALA A 374 5.43 -9.84 -11.47
CA ALA A 374 4.54 -9.60 -10.33
C ALA A 374 3.13 -10.15 -10.59
N SER A 375 2.57 -9.90 -11.79
CA SER A 375 1.28 -10.44 -12.21
C SER A 375 1.31 -11.97 -12.34
N PHE A 376 2.40 -12.54 -12.87
CA PHE A 376 2.60 -13.98 -12.91
C PHE A 376 2.60 -14.60 -11.50
N THR A 377 3.31 -13.99 -10.55
CA THR A 377 3.33 -14.46 -9.16
C THR A 377 1.95 -14.38 -8.53
N ALA A 378 1.21 -13.29 -8.75
CA ALA A 378 -0.14 -13.13 -8.23
C ALA A 378 -1.10 -14.19 -8.79
N VAL A 379 -1.06 -14.45 -10.09
CA VAL A 379 -1.90 -15.48 -10.74
C VAL A 379 -1.53 -16.87 -10.24
N GLY A 380 -0.24 -17.18 -10.13
CA GLY A 380 0.23 -18.51 -9.73
C GLY A 380 0.00 -18.86 -8.26
N THR A 381 -0.36 -17.88 -7.43
CA THR A 381 -0.62 -18.06 -5.99
C THR A 381 -2.09 -17.88 -5.60
N SER A 382 -2.99 -17.70 -6.54
CA SER A 382 -4.42 -17.42 -6.33
C SER A 382 -5.29 -18.67 -6.28
#